data_106b09d9c2058ed9ebf63fcb1afaf463
#
_entry.id   106b09d9c2058ed9ebf63fcb1afaf463
#
_cell.length_a   1.000
_cell.length_b   1.000
_cell.length_c   1.000
_cell.angle_alpha   90.00
_cell.angle_beta   90.00
_cell.angle_gamma   90.00
#
_symmetry.space_group_name_H-M   'P 1'
#
loop_
_entity.id
_entity.type
_entity.pdbx_description
1 polymer ?
#
loop_
_entity_poly.entity_id
_entity_poly.type
_entity_poly.pdbx_seq_one_letter_code
_entity_poly.pdbx_strand_id
1 'polypeptide(L)'
;MTRSARSATAPRPYADVEETVDEAVAPPWMTILHNCECHTFEQVVRQLQKAIACTEAEGWEIAWQVHNTGRAVVKIGPEAECVRVGNVLAAIGLVVTVVQS
;
A
#
# COMPACT_ATOMS: atom_id res chain seq x y z
N MET A 1 -1.06 -3.29 29.64
CA MET A 1 -0.46 -3.31 28.74
C MET A 1 -0.11 -3.05 28.25
N THR A 2 -0.28 -3.22 28.43
CA THR A 2 0.41 -3.16 27.47
C THR A 2 0.71 -2.90 27.16
N ARG A 3 0.74 -3.14 27.43
CA ARG A 3 1.39 -2.90 26.67
C ARG A 3 1.81 -2.70 26.14
N SER A 4 1.52 -2.72 26.55
CA SER A 4 2.22 -2.50 25.67
C SER A 4 2.51 -2.09 25.25
N ALA A 5 2.31 -2.25 25.59
CA ALA A 5 2.92 -1.96 24.87
C ALA A 5 3.08 -1.53 24.67
N ARG A 6 3.03 -1.60 24.86
CA ARG A 6 3.40 -1.21 24.32
C ARG A 6 3.61 -0.74 23.87
N SER A 7 3.35 -0.88 24.31
CA SER A 7 3.80 -0.51 23.64
C SER A 7 3.90 0.07 23.44
N ALA A 8 3.61 -0.06 23.74
CA ALA A 8 4.02 0.33 23.23
C ALA A 8 3.89 0.96 23.19
N THR A 9 3.65 0.93 23.41
CA THR A 9 3.77 1.41 22.98
C THR A 9 3.42 2.09 22.98
N ALA A 10 3.04 2.09 23.24
CA ALA A 10 2.99 2.54 22.87
C ALA A 10 2.60 3.21 22.99
N PRO A 11 2.14 3.31 23.13
CA PRO A 11 1.97 3.82 22.90
C PRO A 11 1.36 4.50 23.18
N ARG A 12 0.93 4.54 23.66
CA ARG A 12 0.57 4.84 23.50
C ARG A 12 -0.07 5.55 23.64
N PRO A 13 -0.58 5.51 23.78
CA PRO A 13 -0.97 5.85 23.59
C PRO A 13 -1.75 6.19 23.68
N TYR A 14 -2.15 5.93 24.11
CA TYR A 14 -2.58 5.85 23.67
C TYR A 14 -3.31 5.81 23.88
N ALA A 15 -3.88 5.68 24.18
CA ALA A 15 -4.26 5.30 23.98
C ALA A 15 -5.01 5.27 24.05
N ASP A 16 -5.39 5.20 24.27
CA ASP A 16 -5.78 4.92 23.95
C ASP A 16 -6.43 4.69 23.66
N VAL A 17 -6.89 4.55 23.74
CA VAL A 17 -7.23 4.00 23.27
C VAL A 17 -7.92 3.52 23.07
N GLU A 18 -8.28 3.17 22.84
CA GLU A 18 -8.75 2.38 22.55
C GLU A 18 -9.55 2.17 21.92
N GLU A 19 -10.01 1.96 21.64
CA GLU A 19 -10.60 1.49 20.91
C GLU A 19 -10.76 1.31 20.01
N THR A 20 -10.76 0.95 19.68
CA THR A 20 -10.73 0.56 18.76
C THR A 20 -10.48 0.20 18.22
N VAL A 21 -10.37 0.42 18.44
CA VAL A 21 -10.53 -0.37 17.44
C VAL A 21 -9.44 -1.33 17.06
N ASP A 22 -9.76 -2.47 16.54
CA ASP A 22 -8.78 -3.51 16.29
C ASP A 22 -7.83 -3.17 15.17
N GLU A 23 -8.29 -2.43 14.20
CA GLU A 23 -7.41 -1.99 13.12
C GLU A 23 -6.26 -1.16 13.62
N ALA A 24 -6.46 -0.44 14.71
CA ALA A 24 -5.42 0.40 15.27
C ALA A 24 -4.25 -0.42 15.78
N VAL A 25 -4.46 -1.70 16.12
CA VAL A 25 -3.41 -2.54 16.68
C VAL A 25 -2.98 -3.66 15.75
N ALA A 26 -3.79 -3.99 14.74
CA ALA A 26 -3.43 -5.03 13.78
C ALA A 26 -2.36 -4.51 12.82
N PRO A 27 -1.40 -5.37 12.41
CA PRO A 27 -0.44 -4.95 11.39
C PRO A 27 -1.15 -4.56 10.11
N PRO A 28 -0.71 -3.50 9.44
CA PRO A 28 -1.37 -3.08 8.21
C PRO A 28 -1.07 -4.03 7.06
N TRP A 29 -1.91 -3.92 6.04
CA TRP A 29 -1.70 -4.62 4.77
C TRP A 29 -0.96 -3.72 3.81
N MET A 30 -0.39 -4.32 2.77
CA MET A 30 0.35 -3.59 1.75
C MET A 30 -0.04 -4.11 0.37
N THR A 31 -0.11 -3.17 -0.59
CA THR A 31 -0.20 -3.52 -2.00
C THR A 31 1.17 -3.25 -2.60
N ILE A 32 1.75 -4.25 -3.23
CA ILE A 32 3.08 -4.16 -3.83
C ILE A 32 2.94 -4.31 -5.33
N LEU A 33 3.43 -3.31 -6.07
CA LEU A 33 3.46 -3.35 -7.52
C LEU A 33 4.83 -3.87 -7.95
N HIS A 34 4.82 -4.91 -8.79
CA HIS A 34 6.05 -5.53 -9.28
C HIS A 34 6.33 -5.10 -10.71
N ASN A 35 7.60 -5.10 -11.08
CA ASN A 35 8.00 -4.74 -12.43
C ASN A 35 7.46 -5.75 -13.43
N CYS A 36 6.97 -5.22 -14.56
CA CYS A 36 6.51 -6.02 -15.68
C CYS A 36 6.89 -5.25 -16.95
N GLU A 37 7.58 -5.92 -17.86
CA GLU A 37 8.00 -5.29 -19.12
C GLU A 37 6.87 -5.22 -20.13
N CYS A 38 5.65 -5.43 -19.69
CA CYS A 38 4.49 -5.57 -20.57
C CYS A 38 3.67 -4.31 -20.72
N HIS A 39 4.06 -3.20 -20.06
CA HIS A 39 3.31 -1.94 -20.11
C HIS A 39 4.27 -0.77 -20.24
N THR A 40 3.77 0.32 -20.83
CA THR A 40 4.54 1.56 -20.88
C THR A 40 4.44 2.26 -19.53
N PHE A 41 5.40 3.15 -19.26
CA PHE A 41 5.36 3.97 -18.06
C PHE A 41 4.05 4.76 -17.98
N GLU A 42 3.60 5.31 -19.12
CA GLU A 42 2.36 6.07 -19.14
C GLU A 42 1.16 5.25 -18.71
N GLN A 43 1.10 4.00 -19.15
CA GLN A 43 0.02 3.10 -18.76
C GLN A 43 0.05 2.83 -17.26
N VAL A 44 1.23 2.61 -16.71
CA VAL A 44 1.40 2.36 -15.28
C VAL A 44 1.00 3.59 -14.48
N VAL A 45 1.47 4.77 -14.89
CA VAL A 45 1.17 6.02 -14.19
C VAL A 45 -0.34 6.27 -14.18
N ARG A 46 -0.97 6.09 -15.33
CA ARG A 46 -2.41 6.33 -15.44
C ARG A 46 -3.20 5.38 -14.53
N GLN A 47 -2.77 4.13 -14.48
CA GLN A 47 -3.46 3.14 -13.65
C GLN A 47 -3.22 3.41 -12.16
N LEU A 48 -2.02 3.87 -11.80
CA LEU A 48 -1.74 4.28 -10.43
C LEU A 48 -2.64 5.44 -10.01
N GLN A 49 -2.85 6.39 -10.89
CA GLN A 49 -3.74 7.52 -10.58
C GLN A 49 -5.16 7.04 -10.31
N LYS A 50 -5.62 6.03 -11.03
CA LYS A 50 -6.94 5.45 -10.78
C LYS A 50 -6.98 4.71 -9.46
N ALA A 51 -5.90 4.02 -9.11
CA ALA A 51 -5.89 3.16 -7.95
C ALA A 51 -5.72 3.93 -6.63
N ILE A 52 -4.82 4.92 -6.61
CA ILE A 52 -4.46 5.61 -5.37
C ILE A 52 -4.64 7.12 -5.44
N ALA A 53 -5.21 7.63 -6.53
CA ALA A 53 -5.48 9.05 -6.70
C ALA A 53 -4.24 9.93 -6.52
N CYS A 54 -3.08 9.45 -6.94
CA CYS A 54 -1.84 10.21 -6.84
C CYS A 54 -1.74 11.22 -7.96
N THR A 55 -0.81 12.17 -7.82
CA THR A 55 -0.51 13.09 -8.91
C THR A 55 0.25 12.36 -10.00
N GLU A 56 0.30 12.96 -11.17
CA GLU A 56 1.08 12.38 -12.27
C GLU A 56 2.55 12.24 -11.86
N ALA A 57 3.11 13.26 -11.22
CA ALA A 57 4.51 13.22 -10.78
C ALA A 57 4.76 12.08 -9.81
N GLU A 58 3.85 11.88 -8.86
CA GLU A 58 3.97 10.77 -7.91
C GLU A 58 3.89 9.44 -8.63
N GLY A 59 3.00 9.34 -9.61
CA GLY A 59 2.89 8.12 -10.39
C GLY A 59 4.17 7.79 -11.14
N TRP A 60 4.82 8.80 -11.73
CA TRP A 60 6.08 8.61 -12.41
C TRP A 60 7.18 8.16 -11.45
N GLU A 61 7.22 8.73 -10.24
CA GLU A 61 8.20 8.30 -9.23
C GLU A 61 8.03 6.83 -8.88
N ILE A 62 6.78 6.40 -8.69
CA ILE A 62 6.51 5.00 -8.36
C ILE A 62 6.91 4.11 -9.53
N ALA A 63 6.55 4.51 -10.75
CA ALA A 63 6.88 3.71 -11.94
C ALA A 63 8.39 3.56 -12.10
N TRP A 64 9.16 4.64 -11.86
CA TRP A 64 10.61 4.58 -11.89
C TRP A 64 11.17 3.66 -10.83
N GLN A 65 10.63 3.73 -9.60
CA GLN A 65 11.07 2.86 -8.52
C GLN A 65 10.85 1.39 -8.88
N VAL A 66 9.66 1.08 -9.40
CA VAL A 66 9.34 -0.29 -9.81
C VAL A 66 10.30 -0.76 -10.89
N HIS A 67 10.56 0.09 -11.88
CA HIS A 67 11.46 -0.25 -12.98
C HIS A 67 12.89 -0.49 -12.48
N ASN A 68 13.38 0.35 -11.59
CA ASN A 68 14.78 0.30 -11.15
C ASN A 68 15.03 -0.71 -10.05
N THR A 69 14.06 -0.95 -9.16
CA THR A 69 14.25 -1.82 -8.00
C THR A 69 13.47 -3.11 -8.07
N GLY A 70 12.57 -3.24 -9.04
CA GLY A 70 11.77 -4.44 -9.24
C GLY A 70 10.40 -4.38 -8.58
N ARG A 71 10.18 -3.51 -7.61
CA ARG A 71 8.88 -3.41 -6.94
C ARG A 71 8.79 -2.12 -6.13
N ALA A 72 7.55 -1.77 -5.76
CA ALA A 72 7.30 -0.64 -4.87
C ALA A 72 6.02 -0.90 -4.10
N VAL A 73 5.99 -0.47 -2.84
CA VAL A 73 4.76 -0.48 -2.04
C VAL A 73 3.96 0.74 -2.44
N VAL A 74 2.74 0.53 -2.92
CA VAL A 74 1.90 1.63 -3.44
C VAL A 74 0.75 1.98 -2.51
N LYS A 75 0.41 1.10 -1.56
CA LYS A 75 -0.66 1.36 -0.61
C LYS A 75 -0.38 0.60 0.67
N ILE A 76 -0.61 1.28 1.81
CA ILE A 76 -0.50 0.67 3.12
C ILE A 76 -1.78 1.03 3.87
N GLY A 77 -2.41 0.04 4.50
CA GLY A 77 -3.62 0.30 5.26
C GLY A 77 -4.44 -0.96 5.47
N PRO A 78 -5.77 -0.82 5.63
CA PRO A 78 -6.64 -1.96 5.84
C PRO A 78 -6.65 -2.91 4.64
N GLU A 79 -6.89 -4.17 4.91
CA GLU A 79 -6.91 -5.20 3.87
C GLU A 79 -7.83 -4.82 2.70
N ALA A 80 -9.06 -4.38 3.01
CA ALA A 80 -10.04 -4.07 1.96
C ALA A 80 -9.51 -3.00 1.00
N GLU A 81 -8.85 -1.97 1.53
CA GLU A 81 -8.30 -0.90 0.71
C GLU A 81 -7.15 -1.41 -0.15
N CYS A 82 -6.28 -2.24 0.42
CA CYS A 82 -5.15 -2.79 -0.32
C CYS A 82 -5.62 -3.73 -1.43
N VAL A 83 -6.66 -4.52 -1.17
CA VAL A 83 -7.25 -5.40 -2.18
C VAL A 83 -7.87 -4.56 -3.30
N ARG A 84 -8.58 -3.48 -2.96
CA ARG A 84 -9.16 -2.59 -3.97
C ARG A 84 -8.09 -2.03 -4.88
N VAL A 85 -7.02 -1.51 -4.30
CA VAL A 85 -5.90 -0.94 -5.07
C VAL A 85 -5.29 -2.02 -5.96
N GLY A 86 -5.07 -3.21 -5.38
CA GLY A 86 -4.51 -4.32 -6.14
C GLY A 86 -5.37 -4.71 -7.33
N ASN A 87 -6.69 -4.75 -7.14
CA ASN A 87 -7.61 -5.10 -8.21
C ASN A 87 -7.59 -4.07 -9.33
N VAL A 88 -7.53 -2.79 -8.99
CA VAL A 88 -7.47 -1.73 -10.00
C VAL A 88 -6.20 -1.87 -10.84
N LEU A 89 -5.06 -2.11 -10.17
CA LEU A 89 -3.80 -2.27 -10.90
C LEU A 89 -3.79 -3.54 -11.73
N ALA A 90 -4.32 -4.63 -11.20
CA ALA A 90 -4.35 -5.90 -11.93
C ALA A 90 -5.30 -5.86 -13.13
N ALA A 91 -6.22 -4.91 -13.16
CA ALA A 91 -7.23 -4.83 -14.23
C ALA A 91 -6.61 -4.67 -15.62
N ILE A 92 -5.42 -4.09 -15.73
CA ILE A 92 -4.73 -3.99 -17.01
C ILE A 92 -3.57 -4.98 -17.12
N GLY A 93 -3.50 -5.94 -16.21
CA GLY A 93 -2.48 -6.99 -16.26
C GLY A 93 -1.19 -6.68 -15.52
N LEU A 94 -1.19 -5.65 -14.67
CA LEU A 94 -0.02 -5.40 -13.84
C LEU A 94 0.11 -6.49 -12.78
N VAL A 95 1.36 -6.77 -12.39
CA VAL A 95 1.65 -7.82 -11.41
C VAL A 95 1.66 -7.17 -10.02
N VAL A 96 0.76 -7.61 -9.16
CA VAL A 96 0.63 -7.03 -7.82
C VAL A 96 0.54 -8.13 -6.77
N THR A 97 0.97 -7.80 -5.56
CA THR A 97 0.84 -8.67 -4.39
C THR A 97 0.17 -7.87 -3.28
N VAL A 98 -0.78 -8.49 -2.58
CA VAL A 98 -1.42 -7.88 -1.42
C VAL A 98 -1.08 -8.78 -0.23
N VAL A 99 -0.34 -8.24 0.73
CA VAL A 99 0.14 -9.02 1.88
C VAL A 99 0.02 -8.20 3.15
N GLN A 100 -0.04 -8.89 4.28
CA GLN A 100 0.00 -8.24 5.58
C GLN A 100 1.45 -8.09 6.00
N SER A 101 1.81 -6.91 6.49
CA SER A 101 3.20 -6.67 6.88
C SER A 101 3.55 -7.34 8.19
#